data_96952b09c486d3e13fbd921de6cef87c
#
_entry.id   96952b09c486d3e13fbd921de6cef87c
#
_cell.length_a   1.000
_cell.length_b   1.000
_cell.length_c   1.000
_cell.angle_alpha   90.00
_cell.angle_beta   90.00
_cell.angle_gamma   90.00
#
_symmetry.space_group_name_H-M   'P 1'
#
loop_
_entity.id
_entity.type
_entity.pdbx_description
1 polymer ?
#
loop_
_entity_poly.entity_id
_entity_poly.type
_entity_poly.pdbx_seq_one_letter_code
_entity_poly.pdbx_strand_id
1 'polypeptide(L)'
;IRIEFGGVPYDPLLSPAYQLYNMYFSGSMSGIVFQELREVRALAYVVGAKYRAGARKNDPNLMIGVIQTQADKTQEAVSAFLELMDHLPLSPDRYALAREALLNDYRTNRAGFRETPRVLLDWERRGLQPDPRREWYAAILGAADTDLLESFHKDHIAGKTKLISLVGQSGQLNLDALKPFGTMHILKEGDLFVE
;
A
#
# COMPACT_ATOMS: atom_id res chain seq x y z
N ILE A 1 7.84 12.28 -0.33
CA ILE A 1 7.80 11.53 0.93
C ILE A 1 7.47 10.08 0.61
N ARG A 2 8.17 9.16 1.21
CA ARG A 2 7.89 7.73 1.19
C ARG A 2 7.76 7.24 2.62
N ILE A 3 6.70 6.50 2.90
CA ILE A 3 6.43 5.87 4.19
C ILE A 3 6.40 4.37 3.96
N GLU A 4 7.20 3.61 4.71
CA GLU A 4 7.28 2.17 4.51
C GLU A 4 7.54 1.39 5.80
N PHE A 5 7.14 0.13 5.80
CA PHE A 5 7.51 -0.82 6.84
C PHE A 5 7.45 -2.26 6.32
N GLY A 6 8.30 -3.11 6.89
CA GLY A 6 8.29 -4.55 6.60
C GLY A 6 7.09 -5.23 7.24
N GLY A 7 6.43 -6.06 6.47
CA GLY A 7 5.33 -6.92 6.94
C GLY A 7 5.81 -8.32 7.35
N VAL A 8 4.85 -9.19 7.61
CA VAL A 8 5.11 -10.62 7.85
C VAL A 8 5.69 -11.28 6.58
N PRO A 9 6.36 -12.43 6.72
CA PRO A 9 6.75 -13.24 5.57
C PRO A 9 5.54 -13.54 4.66
N TYR A 10 5.81 -13.65 3.36
CA TYR A 10 4.77 -13.94 2.39
C TYR A 10 4.06 -15.26 2.70
N ASP A 11 2.75 -15.17 2.85
CA ASP A 11 1.83 -16.30 2.98
C ASP A 11 0.80 -16.23 1.84
N PRO A 12 0.68 -17.27 1.00
CA PRO A 12 -0.33 -17.36 -0.04
C PRO A 12 -1.76 -17.12 0.45
N LEU A 13 -2.09 -17.56 1.65
CA LEU A 13 -3.42 -17.42 2.24
C LEU A 13 -3.83 -15.96 2.50
N LEU A 14 -2.86 -15.06 2.67
CA LEU A 14 -3.10 -13.63 2.81
C LEU A 14 -3.38 -12.92 1.47
N SER A 15 -3.18 -13.62 0.35
CA SER A 15 -3.29 -12.98 -0.97
C SER A 15 -4.64 -12.32 -1.26
N PRO A 16 -5.79 -12.94 -0.99
CA PRO A 16 -7.08 -12.28 -1.17
C PRO A 16 -7.23 -11.01 -0.34
N ALA A 17 -6.83 -11.08 0.94
CA ALA A 17 -6.98 -9.97 1.89
C ALA A 17 -6.15 -8.74 1.49
N TYR A 18 -4.84 -8.91 1.20
CA TYR A 18 -4.02 -7.75 0.82
C TYR A 18 -4.39 -7.19 -0.57
N GLN A 19 -4.89 -8.02 -1.50
CA GLN A 19 -5.35 -7.53 -2.80
C GLN A 19 -6.62 -6.69 -2.65
N LEU A 20 -7.57 -7.14 -1.82
CA LEU A 20 -8.77 -6.37 -1.50
C LEU A 20 -8.41 -5.08 -0.75
N TYR A 21 -7.49 -5.15 0.23
CA TYR A 21 -6.98 -3.99 0.93
C TYR A 21 -6.36 -2.97 -0.04
N ASN A 22 -5.49 -3.42 -0.93
CA ASN A 22 -4.88 -2.55 -1.94
C ASN A 22 -5.93 -1.87 -2.84
N MET A 23 -6.94 -2.63 -3.28
CA MET A 23 -8.02 -2.10 -4.12
C MET A 23 -8.83 -1.03 -3.38
N TYR A 24 -9.19 -1.30 -2.13
CA TYR A 24 -9.94 -0.39 -1.28
C TYR A 24 -9.12 0.84 -0.88
N PHE A 25 -7.89 0.63 -0.41
CA PHE A 25 -7.06 1.69 0.17
C PHE A 25 -6.49 2.63 -0.90
N SER A 26 -6.00 2.09 -2.02
CA SER A 26 -5.31 2.90 -3.04
C SER A 26 -5.40 2.34 -4.48
N GLY A 27 -6.35 1.47 -4.77
CA GLY A 27 -6.40 0.76 -6.05
C GLY A 27 -6.80 1.60 -7.26
N SER A 28 -7.42 2.77 -7.04
CA SER A 28 -7.88 3.66 -8.10
C SER A 28 -8.12 5.06 -7.56
N MET A 29 -8.67 5.96 -8.40
CA MET A 29 -9.12 7.30 -7.95
C MET A 29 -10.24 7.24 -6.90
N SER A 30 -10.93 6.12 -6.75
CA SER A 30 -11.92 5.89 -5.67
C SER A 30 -11.29 5.38 -4.37
N GLY A 31 -10.00 5.02 -4.37
CA GLY A 31 -9.29 4.56 -3.18
C GLY A 31 -9.22 5.62 -2.09
N ILE A 32 -9.24 5.19 -0.84
CA ILE A 32 -9.26 6.07 0.35
C ILE A 32 -8.11 7.08 0.31
N VAL A 33 -6.89 6.63 0.03
CA VAL A 33 -5.70 7.50 -0.01
C VAL A 33 -5.85 8.64 -1.01
N PHE A 34 -6.34 8.33 -2.21
CA PHE A 34 -6.54 9.35 -3.24
C PHE A 34 -7.63 10.33 -2.83
N GLN A 35 -8.77 9.83 -2.37
CA GLN A 35 -9.91 10.66 -1.99
C GLN A 35 -9.59 11.58 -0.81
N GLU A 36 -8.99 11.04 0.26
CA GLU A 36 -8.74 11.80 1.48
C GLU A 36 -7.57 12.79 1.34
N LEU A 37 -6.46 12.36 0.73
CA LEU A 37 -5.26 13.20 0.71
C LEU A 37 -5.19 14.15 -0.48
N ARG A 38 -5.74 13.76 -1.62
CA ARG A 38 -5.72 14.58 -2.82
C ARG A 38 -6.99 15.40 -3.02
N GLU A 39 -8.16 14.73 -2.99
CA GLU A 39 -9.41 15.40 -3.35
C GLU A 39 -10.00 16.22 -2.19
N VAL A 40 -10.05 15.66 -0.98
CA VAL A 40 -10.67 16.33 0.18
C VAL A 40 -9.71 17.33 0.80
N ARG A 41 -8.47 16.92 1.11
CA ARG A 41 -7.50 17.76 1.83
C ARG A 41 -6.59 18.57 0.92
N ALA A 42 -6.56 18.31 -0.39
CA ALA A 42 -5.69 18.97 -1.39
C ALA A 42 -4.22 19.01 -0.96
N LEU A 43 -3.74 17.94 -0.30
CA LEU A 43 -2.38 17.85 0.22
C LEU A 43 -1.36 17.37 -0.79
N ALA A 44 -1.79 16.67 -1.85
CA ALA A 44 -0.88 16.02 -2.76
C ALA A 44 -1.37 16.05 -4.21
N TYR A 45 -0.43 16.17 -5.14
CA TYR A 45 -0.71 15.91 -6.56
C TYR A 45 -0.59 14.43 -6.91
N VAL A 46 0.45 13.78 -6.40
CA VAL A 46 0.66 12.33 -6.53
C VAL A 46 0.59 11.70 -5.15
N VAL A 47 -0.27 10.71 -5.01
CA VAL A 47 -0.40 9.94 -3.77
C VAL A 47 -0.79 8.51 -4.10
N GLY A 48 -0.29 7.56 -3.34
CA GLY A 48 -0.66 6.17 -3.45
C GLY A 48 -0.04 5.32 -2.36
N ALA A 49 -0.59 4.13 -2.18
CA ALA A 49 -0.07 3.16 -1.24
C ALA A 49 -0.25 1.75 -1.78
N LYS A 50 0.61 0.82 -1.36
CA LYS A 50 0.51 -0.57 -1.75
C LYS A 50 1.15 -1.50 -0.73
N TYR A 51 0.41 -2.49 -0.28
CA TYR A 51 0.96 -3.65 0.39
C TYR A 51 1.47 -4.63 -0.67
N ARG A 52 2.77 -4.82 -0.74
CA ARG A 52 3.44 -5.67 -1.73
C ARG A 52 3.78 -7.01 -1.11
N ALA A 53 3.37 -8.07 -1.77
CA ALA A 53 3.78 -9.41 -1.42
C ALA A 53 5.29 -9.59 -1.65
N GLY A 54 5.93 -10.39 -0.83
CA GLY A 54 7.29 -10.85 -1.03
C GLY A 54 7.47 -11.50 -2.42
N ALA A 55 8.64 -11.36 -2.99
CA ALA A 55 8.96 -11.88 -4.33
C ALA A 55 9.09 -13.41 -4.37
N ARG A 56 9.37 -14.02 -3.22
CA ARG A 56 9.54 -15.47 -3.03
C ARG A 56 8.79 -15.92 -1.79
N LYS A 57 8.60 -17.22 -1.65
CA LYS A 57 8.14 -17.82 -0.40
C LYS A 57 9.07 -17.42 0.75
N ASN A 58 8.50 -16.95 1.84
CA ASN A 58 9.16 -16.43 3.05
C ASN A 58 9.87 -15.07 2.92
N ASP A 59 9.93 -14.44 1.74
CA ASP A 59 10.36 -13.05 1.67
C ASP A 59 9.37 -12.16 2.44
N PRO A 60 9.83 -11.11 3.13
CA PRO A 60 8.93 -10.21 3.85
C PRO A 60 8.03 -9.46 2.87
N ASN A 61 6.78 -9.30 3.25
CA ASN A 61 5.89 -8.34 2.60
C ASN A 61 6.34 -6.92 2.94
N LEU A 62 5.91 -5.94 2.16
CA LEU A 62 6.30 -4.55 2.34
C LEU A 62 5.10 -3.62 2.11
N MET A 63 4.75 -2.82 3.11
CA MET A 63 3.83 -1.70 2.92
C MET A 63 4.61 -0.48 2.48
N ILE A 64 4.14 0.17 1.41
CA ILE A 64 4.74 1.39 0.85
C ILE A 64 3.64 2.40 0.64
N GLY A 65 3.84 3.61 1.15
CA GLY A 65 3.05 4.79 0.82
C GLY A 65 3.95 5.85 0.18
N VAL A 66 3.44 6.56 -0.80
CA VAL A 66 4.14 7.68 -1.46
C VAL A 66 3.21 8.87 -1.52
N ILE A 67 3.74 10.05 -1.19
CA ILE A 67 3.02 11.31 -1.31
C ILE A 67 3.97 12.41 -1.80
N GLN A 68 3.58 13.11 -2.85
CA GLN A 68 4.28 14.30 -3.36
C GLN A 68 3.45 15.52 -2.99
N THR A 69 4.01 16.36 -2.15
CA THR A 69 3.35 17.54 -1.58
C THR A 69 4.24 18.77 -1.69
N GLN A 70 3.69 19.95 -1.45
CA GLN A 70 4.44 21.18 -1.29
C GLN A 70 5.25 21.14 0.02
N ALA A 71 6.39 21.82 0.05
CA ALA A 71 7.31 21.76 1.19
C ALA A 71 6.67 22.29 2.50
N ASP A 72 5.87 23.32 2.40
CA ASP A 72 5.13 23.91 3.52
C ASP A 72 4.01 23.02 4.08
N LYS A 73 3.50 22.07 3.28
CA LYS A 73 2.45 21.12 3.67
C LYS A 73 3.02 19.76 4.12
N THR A 74 4.33 19.59 4.18
CA THR A 74 4.98 18.29 4.47
C THR A 74 4.48 17.69 5.78
N GLN A 75 4.42 18.46 6.87
CA GLN A 75 3.97 17.97 8.18
C GLN A 75 2.53 17.47 8.12
N GLU A 76 1.64 18.26 7.54
CA GLU A 76 0.22 17.92 7.43
C GLU A 76 0.02 16.66 6.57
N ALA A 77 0.76 16.58 5.45
CA ALA A 77 0.69 15.42 4.55
C ALA A 77 1.17 14.13 5.22
N VAL A 78 2.27 14.19 6.00
CA VAL A 78 2.77 13.04 6.78
C VAL A 78 1.74 12.64 7.82
N SER A 79 1.24 13.60 8.61
CA SER A 79 0.26 13.35 9.67
C SER A 79 -1.01 12.68 9.11
N ALA A 80 -1.58 13.25 8.06
CA ALA A 80 -2.80 12.73 7.44
C ALA A 80 -2.61 11.33 6.84
N PHE A 81 -1.44 11.07 6.24
CA PHE A 81 -1.16 9.74 5.69
C PHE A 81 -0.97 8.69 6.79
N LEU A 82 -0.25 9.02 7.87
CA LEU A 82 -0.10 8.13 9.02
C LEU A 82 -1.44 7.85 9.68
N GLU A 83 -2.30 8.86 9.82
CA GLU A 83 -3.66 8.71 10.32
C GLU A 83 -4.46 7.67 9.52
N LEU A 84 -4.42 7.75 8.17
CA LEU A 84 -5.10 6.78 7.31
C LEU A 84 -4.51 5.37 7.39
N MET A 85 -3.19 5.25 7.62
CA MET A 85 -2.54 3.95 7.84
C MET A 85 -2.89 3.34 9.19
N ASP A 86 -3.16 4.13 10.21
CA ASP A 86 -3.50 3.64 11.54
C ASP A 86 -5.01 3.50 11.77
N HIS A 87 -5.81 4.31 11.06
CA HIS A 87 -7.28 4.33 11.18
C HIS A 87 -7.90 4.27 9.79
N LEU A 88 -8.26 3.07 9.35
CA LEU A 88 -8.91 2.87 8.06
C LEU A 88 -10.37 3.35 8.10
N PRO A 89 -10.75 4.40 7.35
CA PRO A 89 -12.16 4.77 7.21
C PRO A 89 -12.92 3.66 6.48
N LEU A 90 -13.96 3.12 7.11
CA LEU A 90 -14.78 2.07 6.53
C LEU A 90 -16.04 2.66 5.91
N SER A 91 -16.36 2.20 4.71
CA SER A 91 -17.57 2.55 3.97
C SER A 91 -18.07 1.30 3.24
N PRO A 92 -19.26 0.78 3.56
CA PRO A 92 -19.84 -0.37 2.88
C PRO A 92 -19.95 -0.18 1.38
N ASP A 93 -20.33 1.02 0.93
CA ASP A 93 -20.46 1.32 -0.51
C ASP A 93 -19.10 1.28 -1.23
N ARG A 94 -18.06 1.88 -0.62
CA ARG A 94 -16.70 1.83 -1.18
C ARG A 94 -16.14 0.40 -1.15
N TYR A 95 -16.44 -0.35 -0.10
CA TYR A 95 -16.09 -1.76 -0.02
C TYR A 95 -16.70 -2.56 -1.17
N ALA A 96 -18.00 -2.41 -1.39
CA ALA A 96 -18.69 -3.09 -2.47
C ALA A 96 -18.07 -2.75 -3.84
N LEU A 97 -17.74 -1.49 -4.08
CA LEU A 97 -17.07 -1.04 -5.31
C LEU A 97 -15.66 -1.65 -5.47
N ALA A 98 -14.86 -1.63 -4.42
CA ALA A 98 -13.50 -2.20 -4.43
C ALA A 98 -13.53 -3.71 -4.67
N ARG A 99 -14.44 -4.40 -3.98
CA ARG A 99 -14.66 -5.84 -4.13
C ARG A 99 -15.07 -6.20 -5.57
N GLU A 100 -16.06 -5.52 -6.13
CA GLU A 100 -16.50 -5.76 -7.51
C GLU A 100 -15.41 -5.44 -8.52
N ALA A 101 -14.66 -4.35 -8.34
CA ALA A 101 -13.52 -4.00 -9.18
C ALA A 101 -12.45 -5.11 -9.17
N LEU A 102 -12.13 -5.68 -7.99
CA LEU A 102 -11.18 -6.78 -7.87
C LEU A 102 -11.68 -8.07 -8.51
N LEU A 103 -12.96 -8.42 -8.32
CA LEU A 103 -13.59 -9.57 -8.98
C LEU A 103 -13.57 -9.42 -10.49
N ASN A 104 -13.84 -8.23 -11.00
CA ASN A 104 -13.78 -7.94 -12.42
C ASN A 104 -12.35 -8.03 -12.97
N ASP A 105 -11.36 -7.53 -12.22
CA ASP A 105 -9.94 -7.66 -12.58
C ASP A 105 -9.54 -9.13 -12.75
N TYR A 106 -9.91 -10.01 -11.83
CA TYR A 106 -9.66 -11.45 -11.97
C TYR A 106 -10.32 -12.10 -13.19
N ARG A 107 -11.50 -11.59 -13.62
CA ARG A 107 -12.22 -12.11 -14.80
C ARG A 107 -11.58 -11.65 -16.11
N THR A 108 -11.13 -10.41 -16.16
CA THR A 108 -10.78 -9.73 -17.41
C THR A 108 -9.28 -9.61 -17.64
N ASN A 109 -8.50 -9.44 -16.57
CA ASN A 109 -7.06 -9.23 -16.69
C ASN A 109 -6.35 -10.57 -16.89
N ARG A 110 -5.85 -10.78 -18.11
CA ARG A 110 -5.08 -11.98 -18.47
C ARG A 110 -3.65 -11.59 -18.81
N ALA A 111 -2.71 -12.41 -18.35
CA ALA A 111 -1.32 -12.25 -18.77
C ALA A 111 -1.22 -12.35 -20.29
N GLY A 112 -0.56 -11.38 -20.89
CA GLY A 112 -0.24 -11.43 -22.31
C GLY A 112 0.70 -12.62 -22.61
N PHE A 113 0.70 -13.08 -23.85
CA PHE A 113 1.51 -14.24 -24.27
C PHE A 113 2.99 -14.09 -23.85
N ARG A 114 3.58 -12.93 -24.03
CA ARG A 114 4.99 -12.66 -23.69
C ARG A 114 5.26 -12.58 -22.19
N GLU A 115 4.24 -12.30 -21.38
CA GLU A 115 4.34 -12.19 -19.93
C GLU A 115 4.10 -13.53 -19.21
N THR A 116 3.42 -14.45 -19.86
CA THR A 116 3.04 -15.74 -19.27
C THR A 116 4.21 -16.49 -18.61
N PRO A 117 5.40 -16.63 -19.23
CA PRO A 117 6.53 -17.31 -18.58
C PRO A 117 6.96 -16.62 -17.28
N ARG A 118 7.00 -15.30 -17.25
CA ARG A 118 7.34 -14.52 -16.05
C ARG A 118 6.29 -14.71 -14.94
N VAL A 119 5.02 -14.69 -15.30
CA VAL A 119 3.92 -14.88 -14.34
C VAL A 119 3.96 -16.27 -13.72
N LEU A 120 4.19 -17.31 -14.52
CA LEU A 120 4.31 -18.69 -14.03
C LEU A 120 5.51 -18.82 -13.09
N LEU A 121 6.65 -18.26 -13.44
CA LEU A 121 7.85 -18.26 -12.59
C LEU A 121 7.62 -17.49 -11.27
N ASP A 122 6.88 -16.38 -11.30
CA ASP A 122 6.53 -15.64 -10.10
C ASP A 122 5.61 -16.47 -9.18
N TRP A 123 4.64 -17.20 -9.74
CA TRP A 123 3.80 -18.11 -8.95
C TRP A 123 4.61 -19.24 -8.33
N GLU A 124 5.49 -19.89 -9.11
CA GLU A 124 6.37 -20.96 -8.62
C GLU A 124 7.26 -20.46 -7.48
N ARG A 125 7.94 -19.31 -7.63
CA ARG A 125 8.81 -18.73 -6.59
C ARG A 125 8.07 -18.42 -5.29
N ARG A 126 6.78 -18.12 -5.37
CA ARG A 126 5.92 -17.88 -4.22
C ARG A 126 5.24 -19.13 -3.68
N GLY A 127 5.44 -20.28 -4.31
CA GLY A 127 4.79 -21.54 -3.93
C GLY A 127 3.31 -21.58 -4.24
N LEU A 128 2.86 -20.82 -5.25
CA LEU A 128 1.47 -20.77 -5.70
C LEU A 128 1.22 -21.84 -6.76
N GLN A 129 0.01 -22.40 -6.74
CA GLN A 129 -0.47 -23.25 -7.83
C GLN A 129 -0.83 -22.39 -9.06
N PRO A 130 -0.67 -22.89 -10.27
CA PRO A 130 -1.23 -22.26 -11.46
C PRO A 130 -2.75 -22.53 -11.52
N ASP A 131 -3.55 -21.66 -11.80
CA ASP A 131 -3.69 -20.22 -11.70
C ASP A 131 -4.31 -19.86 -10.34
N PRO A 132 -3.64 -19.19 -9.42
CA PRO A 132 -4.14 -18.96 -8.06
C PRO A 132 -5.35 -18.02 -8.01
N ARG A 133 -5.63 -17.31 -9.10
CA ARG A 133 -6.76 -16.35 -9.18
C ARG A 133 -8.10 -17.01 -9.00
N ARG A 134 -8.24 -18.31 -9.26
CA ARG A 134 -9.50 -19.04 -9.04
C ARG A 134 -9.85 -19.12 -7.57
N GLU A 135 -8.85 -19.44 -6.74
CA GLU A 135 -9.02 -19.51 -5.29
C GLU A 135 -9.23 -18.12 -4.70
N TRP A 136 -8.45 -17.14 -5.17
CA TRP A 136 -8.59 -15.75 -4.72
C TRP A 136 -9.96 -15.17 -5.09
N TYR A 137 -10.45 -15.45 -6.31
CA TYR A 137 -11.78 -15.06 -6.74
C TYR A 137 -12.86 -15.63 -5.81
N ALA A 138 -12.79 -16.94 -5.49
CA ALA A 138 -13.75 -17.58 -4.60
C ALA A 138 -13.71 -16.97 -3.19
N ALA A 139 -12.52 -16.70 -2.65
CA ALA A 139 -12.36 -16.07 -1.36
C ALA A 139 -12.96 -14.65 -1.32
N ILE A 140 -12.70 -13.82 -2.34
CA ILE A 140 -13.26 -12.46 -2.44
C ILE A 140 -14.77 -12.50 -2.69
N LEU A 141 -15.27 -13.46 -3.44
CA LEU A 141 -16.71 -13.63 -3.66
C LEU A 141 -17.43 -13.99 -2.35
N GLY A 142 -16.79 -14.77 -1.48
CA GLY A 142 -17.30 -15.12 -0.15
C GLY A 142 -17.20 -14.00 0.89
N ALA A 143 -16.35 -13.01 0.70
CA ALA A 143 -16.19 -11.87 1.61
C ALA A 143 -17.32 -10.85 1.38
N ALA A 144 -18.48 -11.08 2.00
CA ALA A 144 -19.68 -10.28 1.79
C ALA A 144 -19.66 -8.93 2.54
N ASP A 145 -18.92 -8.85 3.63
CA ASP A 145 -18.78 -7.70 4.52
C ASP A 145 -17.33 -7.22 4.65
N THR A 146 -17.08 -6.23 5.50
CA THR A 146 -15.78 -5.59 5.69
C THR A 146 -14.81 -6.38 6.56
N ASP A 147 -15.21 -7.50 7.15
CA ASP A 147 -14.44 -8.23 8.17
C ASP A 147 -13.04 -8.63 7.68
N LEU A 148 -12.95 -9.12 6.44
CA LEU A 148 -11.66 -9.50 5.83
C LEU A 148 -10.71 -8.29 5.71
N LEU A 149 -11.25 -7.13 5.34
CA LEU A 149 -10.51 -5.89 5.19
C LEU A 149 -10.06 -5.35 6.56
N GLU A 150 -10.95 -5.34 7.54
CA GLU A 150 -10.70 -4.86 8.89
C GLU A 150 -9.66 -5.71 9.61
N SER A 151 -9.81 -7.03 9.56
CA SER A 151 -8.85 -7.97 10.14
C SER A 151 -7.48 -7.78 9.52
N PHE A 152 -7.39 -7.70 8.19
CA PHE A 152 -6.13 -7.47 7.50
C PHE A 152 -5.49 -6.14 7.93
N HIS A 153 -6.25 -5.06 7.96
CA HIS A 153 -5.75 -3.76 8.38
C HIS A 153 -5.22 -3.79 9.81
N LYS A 154 -6.00 -4.32 10.75
CA LYS A 154 -5.63 -4.43 12.16
C LYS A 154 -4.34 -5.23 12.37
N ASP A 155 -4.21 -6.38 11.71
CA ASP A 155 -3.12 -7.31 11.96
C ASP A 155 -1.82 -6.93 11.21
N HIS A 156 -1.95 -6.29 10.05
CA HIS A 156 -0.82 -6.09 9.15
C HIS A 156 -0.45 -4.63 8.88
N ILE A 157 -1.30 -3.65 9.19
CA ILE A 157 -1.07 -2.23 8.84
C ILE A 157 -1.05 -1.34 10.09
N ALA A 158 -2.12 -1.35 10.88
CA ALA A 158 -2.29 -0.45 12.01
C ALA A 158 -1.20 -0.64 13.08
N GLY A 159 -0.74 0.47 13.67
CA GLY A 159 0.21 0.46 14.78
C GLY A 159 1.63 -0.05 14.44
N LYS A 160 1.96 -0.30 13.17
CA LYS A 160 3.33 -0.73 12.80
C LYS A 160 4.30 0.44 12.85
N THR A 161 5.53 0.18 13.31
CA THR A 161 6.62 1.16 13.23
C THR A 161 6.97 1.43 11.78
N LYS A 162 7.01 2.70 11.40
CA LYS A 162 7.17 3.13 10.02
C LYS A 162 8.50 3.87 9.82
N LEU A 163 9.15 3.63 8.69
CA LEU A 163 10.25 4.44 8.19
C LEU A 163 9.67 5.52 7.28
N ILE A 164 10.02 6.77 7.53
CA ILE A 164 9.63 7.91 6.70
C ILE A 164 10.87 8.45 6.01
N SER A 165 10.93 8.33 4.69
CA SER A 165 11.99 8.91 3.88
C SER A 165 11.46 10.16 3.18
N LEU A 166 12.20 11.26 3.29
CA LEU A 166 11.81 12.54 2.73
C LEU A 166 12.94 13.08 1.86
N VAL A 167 12.60 13.50 0.65
CA VAL A 167 13.50 14.23 -0.25
C VAL A 167 12.84 15.56 -0.57
N GLY A 168 13.58 16.64 -0.38
CA GLY A 168 13.07 17.99 -0.60
C GLY A 168 14.14 19.06 -0.39
N GLN A 169 13.77 20.29 -0.68
CA GLN A 169 14.64 21.43 -0.49
C GLN A 169 14.66 21.82 1.00
N SER A 170 15.79 21.56 1.67
CA SER A 170 15.93 21.70 3.13
C SER A 170 15.53 23.09 3.67
N GLY A 171 15.87 24.16 2.94
CA GLY A 171 15.50 25.53 3.33
C GLY A 171 14.00 25.86 3.28
N GLN A 172 13.18 24.99 2.72
CA GLN A 172 11.73 25.15 2.65
C GLN A 172 10.97 24.19 3.58
N LEU A 173 11.69 23.28 4.25
CA LEU A 173 11.11 22.29 5.15
C LEU A 173 11.17 22.78 6.60
N ASN A 174 10.07 22.66 7.31
CA ASN A 174 10.05 22.86 8.76
C ASN A 174 10.46 21.54 9.45
N LEU A 175 11.77 21.35 9.65
CA LEU A 175 12.31 20.13 10.26
C LEU A 175 11.85 19.94 11.71
N ASP A 176 11.64 21.03 12.47
CA ASP A 176 11.17 20.95 13.85
C ASP A 176 9.75 20.38 13.92
N ALA A 177 8.92 20.71 12.97
CA ALA A 177 7.56 20.19 12.86
C ALA A 177 7.49 18.69 12.49
N LEU A 178 8.61 18.12 12.04
CA LEU A 178 8.68 16.68 11.71
C LEU A 178 9.21 15.83 12.88
N LYS A 179 9.81 16.42 13.90
CA LYS A 179 10.33 15.70 15.09
C LYS A 179 9.33 14.81 15.81
N PRO A 180 8.02 15.18 15.92
CA PRO A 180 7.01 14.32 16.57
C PRO A 180 6.80 12.97 15.89
N PHE A 181 7.17 12.81 14.61
CA PHE A 181 6.99 11.55 13.86
C PHE A 181 8.10 10.51 14.13
N GLY A 182 9.19 10.88 14.78
CA GLY A 182 10.26 9.96 15.15
C GLY A 182 11.65 10.56 15.17
N THR A 183 12.65 9.71 15.36
CA THR A 183 14.06 10.10 15.32
C THR A 183 14.45 10.49 13.90
N MET A 184 15.01 11.69 13.75
CA MET A 184 15.37 12.24 12.44
C MET A 184 16.87 12.05 12.16
N HIS A 185 17.18 11.55 10.98
CA HIS A 185 18.53 11.48 10.44
C HIS A 185 18.59 12.28 9.15
N ILE A 186 19.48 13.27 9.09
CA ILE A 186 19.70 14.09 7.88
C ILE A 186 20.88 13.49 7.13
N LEU A 187 20.63 12.99 5.93
CA LEU A 187 21.65 12.42 5.06
C LEU A 187 22.08 13.45 4.03
N LYS A 188 23.37 13.51 3.75
CA LYS A 188 23.96 14.27 2.65
C LYS A 188 24.18 13.35 1.45
N GLU A 189 24.36 13.94 0.28
CA GLU A 189 24.59 13.17 -0.95
C GLU A 189 25.75 12.18 -0.82
N GLY A 190 26.86 12.59 -0.21
CA GLY A 190 28.04 11.73 0.04
C GLY A 190 27.79 10.58 1.04
N ASP A 191 26.70 10.61 1.81
CA ASP A 191 26.33 9.52 2.71
C ASP A 191 25.56 8.41 1.96
N LEU A 192 25.06 8.72 0.75
CA LEU A 192 24.21 7.82 -0.06
C LEU A 192 24.98 7.11 -1.17
N PHE A 193 26.06 7.71 -1.65
CA PHE A 193 26.87 7.20 -2.74
C PHE A 193 28.30 6.96 -2.25
N VAL A 194 28.72 5.71 -2.26
CA VAL A 194 30.13 5.32 -2.05
C VAL A 194 30.79 5.37 -3.42
N GLU A 195 31.85 6.20 -3.58
CA GLU A 195 32.71 6.21 -4.77
C GLU A 195 33.49 4.89 -4.94
#